data_b8b62b4d587bd91195836dd3cdcf6834
#
_entry.id   b8b62b4d587bd91195836dd3cdcf6834
#
_cell.length_a   1.000
_cell.length_b   1.000
_cell.length_c   1.000
_cell.angle_alpha   90.00
_cell.angle_beta   90.00
_cell.angle_gamma   90.00
#
_symmetry.space_group_name_H-M   'P 1'
#
loop_
_entity.id
_entity.type
_entity.pdbx_description
1 polymer ?
#
loop_
_entity_poly.entity_id
_entity_poly.type
_entity_poly.pdbx_seq_one_letter_code
_entity_poly.pdbx_strand_id
1 'polypeptide(L)'
;MCIRDSFYPSPYIGDMSDLRTVLALKDSVQLMESLLENRPEAIACDLHPRYNTSAVAEALAKEAGVPLFKVQHHYAHILSCMAENDQQAPVIGVSFDGTGYGTDGTIWGGEFLLADYKGFRRLGSIEPFSQAGGDKSSREGWRIAVSLLRDTLVRMMAGRSAAEVDATWKEQCLALGLCDEREFAAQSFMLRQHVNCIESTSAGRLFDGVSALLGLRRESTFEGEASMALQFAAERWTGTADSLGLPLHEAADGRFLLPTTALFAALHARHQQDRAAEELAYLFHQSLAEMIVAGCERARKETGLSTVALSGGVFQNLLLTRLVKERLEAVGFQPLLHSLLPPNDGGICVGQAAFAMYALQEK
;
A
#
# COMPACT_ATOMS: atom_id res chain seq x y z
N MET A 1 -0.94 23.78 -4.14
CA MET A 1 0.19 24.74 -4.00
C MET A 1 0.54 24.89 -2.52
N CYS A 2 1.80 25.19 -2.21
CA CYS A 2 2.24 25.56 -0.85
C CYS A 2 2.85 26.98 -0.92
N ILE A 3 2.41 27.87 -0.03
CA ILE A 3 2.91 29.25 0.06
C ILE A 3 3.26 29.51 1.51
N ARG A 4 4.56 29.71 1.80
CA ARG A 4 5.13 29.84 3.15
C ARG A 4 4.81 28.56 3.98
N ASP A 5 3.82 28.66 4.88
CA ASP A 5 3.39 27.61 5.83
C ASP A 5 1.98 27.08 5.55
N SER A 6 1.37 27.49 4.43
CA SER A 6 -0.02 27.18 4.10
C SER A 6 -0.13 26.33 2.83
N PHE A 7 -0.93 25.28 2.88
CA PHE A 7 -1.22 24.40 1.75
C PHE A 7 -2.58 24.76 1.13
N TYR A 8 -2.63 24.85 -0.20
CA TYR A 8 -3.82 25.17 -0.99
C TYR A 8 -4.09 24.01 -1.96
N PRO A 9 -4.86 23.00 -1.55
CA PRO A 9 -5.23 21.90 -2.43
C PRO A 9 -6.23 22.38 -3.49
N SER A 10 -6.09 21.89 -4.72
CA SER A 10 -7.12 22.04 -5.75
C SER A 10 -8.33 21.16 -5.43
N PRO A 11 -9.49 21.41 -6.05
CA PRO A 11 -10.54 20.40 -6.13
C PRO A 11 -10.02 19.12 -6.78
N TYR A 12 -10.72 17.99 -6.53
CA TYR A 12 -10.42 16.74 -7.23
C TYR A 12 -10.62 16.92 -8.75
N ILE A 13 -9.62 16.54 -9.54
CA ILE A 13 -9.61 16.79 -10.97
C ILE A 13 -10.08 15.57 -11.77
N GLY A 14 -9.78 14.36 -11.27
CA GLY A 14 -10.17 13.09 -11.90
C GLY A 14 -9.01 12.19 -12.28
N ASP A 15 -9.30 11.10 -13.00
CA ASP A 15 -8.32 10.11 -13.43
C ASP A 15 -7.42 10.69 -14.54
N MET A 16 -6.12 10.70 -14.30
CA MET A 16 -5.10 11.24 -15.20
C MET A 16 -4.78 10.35 -16.40
N SER A 17 -5.44 9.19 -16.55
CA SER A 17 -5.41 8.41 -17.78
C SER A 17 -6.18 9.08 -18.93
N ASP A 18 -7.14 9.96 -18.62
CA ASP A 18 -7.92 10.72 -19.59
C ASP A 18 -7.21 12.06 -19.95
N LEU A 19 -7.02 12.31 -21.23
CA LEU A 19 -6.39 13.54 -21.72
C LEU A 19 -7.13 14.80 -21.24
N ARG A 20 -8.48 14.76 -21.14
CA ARG A 20 -9.26 15.89 -20.64
C ARG A 20 -8.90 16.26 -19.21
N THR A 21 -8.67 15.27 -18.38
CA THR A 21 -8.24 15.44 -16.99
C THR A 21 -6.82 16.01 -16.91
N VAL A 22 -5.94 15.58 -17.80
CA VAL A 22 -4.57 16.13 -17.92
C VAL A 22 -4.61 17.60 -18.33
N LEU A 23 -5.50 17.99 -19.23
CA LEU A 23 -5.69 19.40 -19.61
C LEU A 23 -6.28 20.21 -18.45
N ALA A 24 -7.29 19.68 -17.78
CA ALA A 24 -7.90 20.30 -16.60
C ALA A 24 -6.90 20.51 -15.46
N LEU A 25 -5.91 19.61 -15.30
CA LEU A 25 -4.81 19.82 -14.34
C LEU A 25 -4.00 21.06 -14.67
N LYS A 26 -3.62 21.26 -15.94
CA LYS A 26 -2.89 22.45 -16.37
C LYS A 26 -3.68 23.74 -16.15
N ASP A 27 -4.96 23.71 -16.53
CA ASP A 27 -5.86 24.85 -16.32
C ASP A 27 -6.02 25.18 -14.83
N SER A 28 -6.10 24.14 -13.98
CA SER A 28 -6.19 24.29 -12.51
C SER A 28 -4.94 24.92 -11.92
N VAL A 29 -3.75 24.56 -12.41
CA VAL A 29 -2.49 25.19 -11.96
C VAL A 29 -2.49 26.67 -12.31
N GLN A 30 -2.80 27.04 -13.56
CA GLN A 30 -2.86 28.43 -14.00
C GLN A 30 -3.90 29.24 -13.22
N LEU A 31 -5.07 28.65 -12.97
CA LEU A 31 -6.11 29.28 -12.16
C LEU A 31 -5.63 29.55 -10.74
N MET A 32 -4.97 28.58 -10.10
CA MET A 32 -4.44 28.75 -8.74
C MET A 32 -3.33 29.80 -8.67
N GLU A 33 -2.42 29.84 -9.65
CA GLU A 33 -1.40 30.87 -9.75
C GLU A 33 -2.03 32.27 -9.83
N SER A 34 -3.08 32.42 -10.64
CA SER A 34 -3.83 33.66 -10.79
C SER A 34 -4.59 34.07 -9.52
N LEU A 35 -5.27 33.12 -8.87
CA LEU A 35 -6.06 33.38 -7.65
C LEU A 35 -5.19 33.72 -6.44
N LEU A 36 -4.03 33.04 -6.33
CA LEU A 36 -3.10 33.25 -5.22
C LEU A 36 -2.08 34.34 -5.50
N GLU A 37 -2.12 34.97 -6.70
CA GLU A 37 -1.18 36.00 -7.17
C GLU A 37 0.29 35.61 -6.94
N ASN A 38 0.60 34.33 -7.16
CA ASN A 38 1.90 33.74 -6.86
C ASN A 38 2.38 32.83 -8.01
N ARG A 39 3.70 32.76 -8.17
CA ARG A 39 4.34 31.84 -9.12
C ARG A 39 5.14 30.78 -8.36
N PRO A 40 5.21 29.55 -8.87
CA PRO A 40 5.96 28.49 -8.21
C PRO A 40 7.46 28.79 -8.22
N GLU A 41 8.14 28.56 -7.10
CA GLU A 41 9.60 28.56 -6.97
C GLU A 41 10.18 27.16 -7.16
N ALA A 42 9.33 26.13 -7.08
CA ALA A 42 9.64 24.74 -7.36
C ALA A 42 8.38 23.98 -7.74
N ILE A 43 8.54 22.85 -8.40
CA ILE A 43 7.47 21.89 -8.69
C ILE A 43 7.88 20.53 -8.13
N ALA A 44 6.92 19.82 -7.55
CA ALA A 44 7.10 18.43 -7.10
C ALA A 44 6.11 17.50 -7.79
N CYS A 45 6.53 16.25 -8.03
CA CYS A 45 5.68 15.21 -8.58
C CYS A 45 6.09 13.84 -8.05
N ASP A 46 5.32 12.82 -8.40
CA ASP A 46 5.67 11.43 -8.09
C ASP A 46 6.97 10.99 -8.80
N LEU A 47 7.67 10.05 -8.17
CA LEU A 47 8.88 9.44 -8.73
C LEU A 47 8.60 8.59 -9.97
N HIS A 48 7.36 8.13 -10.16
CA HIS A 48 6.98 7.24 -11.26
C HIS A 48 7.23 7.88 -12.64
N PRO A 49 8.07 7.24 -13.50
CA PRO A 49 8.55 7.90 -14.72
C PRO A 49 7.51 8.02 -15.84
N ARG A 50 6.40 7.28 -15.75
CA ARG A 50 5.38 7.20 -16.81
C ARG A 50 4.02 7.75 -16.41
N TYR A 51 3.90 8.41 -15.26
CA TYR A 51 2.64 9.08 -14.92
C TYR A 51 2.46 10.34 -15.76
N ASN A 52 1.24 10.55 -16.26
CA ASN A 52 0.90 11.77 -16.99
C ASN A 52 1.09 13.03 -16.13
N THR A 53 0.86 12.93 -14.83
CA THR A 53 1.16 14.00 -13.85
C THR A 53 2.64 14.34 -13.81
N SER A 54 3.54 13.36 -13.88
CA SER A 54 4.98 13.59 -13.92
C SER A 54 5.39 14.33 -15.21
N ALA A 55 4.82 13.94 -16.36
CA ALA A 55 5.08 14.62 -17.63
C ALA A 55 4.58 16.07 -17.62
N VAL A 56 3.42 16.34 -17.01
CA VAL A 56 2.90 17.70 -16.83
C VAL A 56 3.82 18.51 -15.94
N ALA A 57 4.25 17.95 -14.81
CA ALA A 57 5.15 18.61 -13.86
C ALA A 57 6.50 18.98 -14.51
N GLU A 58 7.08 18.08 -15.33
CA GLU A 58 8.30 18.32 -16.09
C GLU A 58 8.14 19.50 -17.08
N ALA A 59 7.01 19.54 -17.78
CA ALA A 59 6.72 20.62 -18.72
C ALA A 59 6.57 21.96 -17.99
N LEU A 60 5.81 22.01 -16.90
CA LEU A 60 5.59 23.23 -16.11
C LEU A 60 6.88 23.72 -15.45
N ALA A 61 7.71 22.84 -14.91
CA ALA A 61 9.00 23.21 -14.30
C ALA A 61 9.94 23.83 -15.33
N LYS A 62 9.98 23.25 -16.54
CA LYS A 62 10.78 23.77 -17.65
C LYS A 62 10.28 25.14 -18.12
N GLU A 63 8.96 25.33 -18.24
CA GLU A 63 8.34 26.59 -18.67
C GLU A 63 8.59 27.70 -17.64
N ALA A 64 8.41 27.38 -16.34
CA ALA A 64 8.64 28.35 -15.26
C ALA A 64 10.13 28.57 -14.96
N GLY A 65 11.04 27.73 -15.44
CA GLY A 65 12.49 27.82 -15.16
C GLY A 65 12.84 27.50 -13.70
N VAL A 66 12.08 26.64 -13.05
CA VAL A 66 12.22 26.28 -11.63
C VAL A 66 12.64 24.83 -11.45
N PRO A 67 13.23 24.45 -10.28
CA PRO A 67 13.59 23.06 -10.01
C PRO A 67 12.36 22.14 -9.93
N LEU A 68 12.55 20.91 -10.40
CA LEU A 68 11.59 19.80 -10.25
C LEU A 68 12.10 18.81 -9.21
N PHE A 69 11.26 18.50 -8.22
CA PHE A 69 11.52 17.46 -7.24
C PHE A 69 10.65 16.22 -7.52
N LYS A 70 11.29 15.05 -7.63
CA LYS A 70 10.61 13.77 -7.75
C LYS A 70 10.60 13.10 -6.38
N VAL A 71 9.40 12.85 -5.85
CA VAL A 71 9.18 12.33 -4.49
C VAL A 71 8.66 10.91 -4.57
N GLN A 72 9.25 9.99 -3.80
CA GLN A 72 8.77 8.61 -3.73
C GLN A 72 7.35 8.58 -3.13
N HIS A 73 6.46 7.79 -3.72
CA HIS A 73 5.04 7.76 -3.44
C HIS A 73 4.69 7.57 -1.95
N HIS A 74 5.19 6.49 -1.35
CA HIS A 74 4.91 6.16 0.06
C HIS A 74 5.56 7.14 1.04
N TYR A 75 6.69 7.70 0.66
CA TYR A 75 7.30 8.79 1.40
C TYR A 75 6.44 10.06 1.35
N ALA A 76 5.85 10.38 0.20
CA ALA A 76 4.91 11.49 0.10
C ALA A 76 3.65 11.29 0.97
N HIS A 77 3.14 10.06 1.08
CA HIS A 77 2.07 9.71 2.03
C HIS A 77 2.46 10.03 3.47
N ILE A 78 3.65 9.63 3.90
CA ILE A 78 4.12 9.89 5.28
C ILE A 78 4.33 11.38 5.52
N LEU A 79 4.95 12.10 4.57
CA LEU A 79 5.12 13.55 4.68
C LEU A 79 3.80 14.32 4.71
N SER A 80 2.77 13.83 4.00
CA SER A 80 1.43 14.41 4.05
C SER A 80 0.83 14.29 5.46
N CYS A 81 0.97 13.13 6.10
CA CYS A 81 0.52 12.92 7.47
C CYS A 81 1.33 13.77 8.47
N MET A 82 2.65 13.87 8.30
CA MET A 82 3.49 14.71 9.13
C MET A 82 3.10 16.20 9.01
N ALA A 83 2.89 16.68 7.77
CA ALA A 83 2.54 18.09 7.51
C ALA A 83 1.18 18.47 8.12
N GLU A 84 0.17 17.60 7.99
CA GLU A 84 -1.14 17.82 8.58
C GLU A 84 -1.11 17.89 10.12
N ASN A 85 -0.21 17.14 10.75
CA ASN A 85 -0.07 17.06 12.20
C ASN A 85 1.04 17.98 12.76
N ASP A 86 1.56 18.92 11.99
CA ASP A 86 2.67 19.83 12.36
C ASP A 86 3.89 19.10 12.93
N GLN A 87 4.12 17.85 12.51
CA GLN A 87 5.20 17.01 13.00
C GLN A 87 6.51 17.35 12.30
N GLN A 88 7.45 17.94 13.03
CA GLN A 88 8.76 18.35 12.50
C GLN A 88 9.85 17.32 12.72
N ALA A 89 9.77 16.56 13.81
CA ALA A 89 10.74 15.53 14.13
C ALA A 89 10.53 14.26 13.30
N PRO A 90 11.57 13.44 13.09
CA PRO A 90 11.45 12.17 12.38
C PRO A 90 10.38 11.25 12.98
N VAL A 91 9.80 10.42 12.12
CA VAL A 91 8.74 9.46 12.50
C VAL A 91 9.06 8.05 11.98
N ILE A 92 8.41 7.06 12.58
CA ILE A 92 8.20 5.76 11.96
C ILE A 92 6.97 5.91 11.07
N GLY A 93 7.16 5.88 9.75
CA GLY A 93 6.05 5.91 8.79
C GLY A 93 5.58 4.50 8.48
N VAL A 94 4.26 4.25 8.59
CA VAL A 94 3.60 3.05 8.07
C VAL A 94 2.74 3.50 6.91
N SER A 95 3.19 3.21 5.69
CA SER A 95 2.50 3.58 4.45
C SER A 95 1.93 2.33 3.79
N PHE A 96 0.64 2.09 3.99
CA PHE A 96 -0.07 0.95 3.42
C PHE A 96 -1.04 1.39 2.34
N ASP A 97 -0.77 0.94 1.11
CA ASP A 97 -1.42 1.43 -0.08
C ASP A 97 -1.62 0.34 -1.15
N GLY A 98 -2.29 0.73 -2.23
CA GLY A 98 -2.55 -0.13 -3.38
C GLY A 98 -1.35 -0.34 -4.27
N THR A 99 -0.70 0.72 -4.69
CA THR A 99 0.41 0.64 -5.65
C THR A 99 1.22 1.95 -5.66
N GLY A 100 2.51 1.86 -5.43
CA GLY A 100 3.43 2.94 -5.65
C GLY A 100 4.75 2.45 -6.24
N TYR A 101 5.44 3.32 -6.96
CA TYR A 101 6.71 3.01 -7.60
C TYR A 101 7.84 2.97 -6.57
N GLY A 102 8.43 1.77 -6.36
CA GLY A 102 9.55 1.57 -5.47
C GLY A 102 10.85 2.12 -6.05
N THR A 103 11.77 2.55 -5.19
CA THR A 103 13.10 3.00 -5.60
C THR A 103 13.97 1.88 -6.17
N ASP A 104 13.58 0.64 -5.95
CA ASP A 104 14.18 -0.60 -6.44
C ASP A 104 13.53 -1.11 -7.74
N GLY A 105 12.53 -0.38 -8.27
CA GLY A 105 11.79 -0.76 -9.48
C GLY A 105 10.70 -1.81 -9.25
N THR A 106 10.44 -2.19 -8.00
CA THR A 106 9.33 -3.08 -7.62
C THR A 106 8.07 -2.28 -7.28
N ILE A 107 6.93 -2.96 -7.08
CA ILE A 107 5.72 -2.33 -6.56
C ILE A 107 5.79 -2.31 -5.03
N TRP A 108 5.75 -1.11 -4.46
CA TRP A 108 5.60 -0.92 -3.03
C TRP A 108 4.14 -0.68 -2.66
N GLY A 109 3.78 -0.90 -1.38
CA GLY A 109 2.43 -0.64 -0.86
C GLY A 109 2.18 -1.17 0.55
N GLY A 110 3.19 -1.69 1.24
CA GLY A 110 3.07 -2.13 2.63
C GLY A 110 4.34 -1.85 3.40
N GLU A 111 4.70 -0.55 3.54
CA GLU A 111 6.04 -0.09 3.85
C GLU A 111 6.17 0.47 5.26
N PHE A 112 7.35 0.23 5.86
CA PHE A 112 7.79 0.90 7.07
C PHE A 112 9.00 1.77 6.73
N LEU A 113 8.88 3.06 7.02
CA LEU A 113 9.87 4.07 6.69
C LEU A 113 10.34 4.79 7.96
N LEU A 114 11.64 4.97 8.14
CA LEU A 114 12.14 6.07 8.93
C LEU A 114 12.10 7.30 8.04
N ALA A 115 11.33 8.32 8.40
CA ALA A 115 11.09 9.47 7.54
C ALA A 115 11.15 10.80 8.29
N ASP A 116 11.74 11.78 7.65
CA ASP A 116 11.66 13.20 7.98
C ASP A 116 11.56 14.01 6.67
N TYR A 117 11.57 15.35 6.72
CA TYR A 117 11.48 16.18 5.52
C TYR A 117 12.75 16.19 4.65
N LYS A 118 13.85 15.59 5.11
CA LYS A 118 15.14 15.53 4.38
C LYS A 118 15.27 14.25 3.58
N GLY A 119 14.57 13.19 3.98
CA GLY A 119 14.62 11.90 3.30
C GLY A 119 13.94 10.78 4.08
N PHE A 120 14.13 9.58 3.57
CA PHE A 120 13.62 8.38 4.21
C PHE A 120 14.57 7.20 4.07
N ARG A 121 14.40 6.23 4.97
CA ARG A 121 15.03 4.91 4.89
C ARG A 121 13.96 3.83 5.07
N ARG A 122 13.91 2.86 4.17
CA ARG A 122 13.02 1.71 4.24
C ARG A 122 13.49 0.77 5.36
N LEU A 123 12.67 0.57 6.38
CA LEU A 123 12.97 -0.28 7.55
C LEU A 123 12.46 -1.70 7.38
N GLY A 124 11.32 -1.85 6.70
CA GLY A 124 10.65 -3.12 6.48
C GLY A 124 9.44 -2.98 5.58
N SER A 125 8.80 -4.11 5.33
CA SER A 125 7.56 -4.17 4.53
C SER A 125 6.76 -5.43 4.86
N ILE A 126 5.60 -5.61 4.23
CA ILE A 126 5.01 -6.94 4.12
C ILE A 126 5.92 -7.85 3.31
N GLU A 127 5.80 -9.18 3.45
CA GLU A 127 6.52 -10.11 2.58
C GLU A 127 6.19 -9.85 1.11
N PRO A 128 7.20 -9.79 0.23
CA PRO A 128 6.97 -9.64 -1.20
C PRO A 128 6.31 -10.88 -1.78
N PHE A 129 5.46 -10.66 -2.78
CA PHE A 129 4.83 -11.70 -3.58
C PHE A 129 4.88 -11.36 -5.07
N SER A 130 4.73 -12.38 -5.91
CA SER A 130 4.71 -12.19 -7.36
C SER A 130 3.35 -11.69 -7.82
N GLN A 131 3.28 -10.48 -8.35
CA GLN A 131 2.09 -9.90 -8.96
C GLN A 131 2.16 -10.06 -10.47
N ALA A 132 1.30 -10.93 -11.04
CA ALA A 132 1.26 -11.22 -12.47
C ALA A 132 -0.06 -10.76 -13.09
N GLY A 133 0.02 -10.21 -14.33
CA GLY A 133 -1.15 -9.77 -15.10
C GLY A 133 -1.21 -8.26 -15.34
N GLY A 134 -0.20 -7.48 -14.92
CA GLY A 134 -0.16 -6.02 -15.10
C GLY A 134 -1.37 -5.35 -14.46
N ASP A 135 -1.97 -4.33 -15.12
CA ASP A 135 -3.09 -3.54 -14.61
C ASP A 135 -4.33 -4.37 -14.25
N LYS A 136 -4.52 -5.54 -14.89
CA LYS A 136 -5.62 -6.43 -14.52
C LYS A 136 -5.51 -6.95 -13.09
N SER A 137 -4.30 -7.14 -12.59
CA SER A 137 -4.07 -7.64 -11.23
C SER A 137 -4.56 -6.68 -10.13
N SER A 138 -4.80 -5.41 -10.46
CA SER A 138 -5.43 -4.45 -9.54
C SER A 138 -6.95 -4.56 -9.44
N ARG A 139 -7.58 -5.24 -10.39
CA ARG A 139 -9.03 -5.48 -10.44
C ARG A 139 -9.41 -6.93 -10.22
N GLU A 140 -8.57 -7.85 -10.66
CA GLU A 140 -8.78 -9.29 -10.61
C GLU A 140 -8.03 -9.88 -9.40
N GLY A 141 -8.58 -9.69 -8.18
CA GLY A 141 -7.98 -10.10 -6.90
C GLY A 141 -7.66 -11.60 -6.82
N TRP A 142 -8.38 -12.42 -7.59
CA TRP A 142 -8.09 -13.84 -7.71
C TRP A 142 -6.66 -14.14 -8.19
N ARG A 143 -6.07 -13.28 -9.02
CA ARG A 143 -4.69 -13.43 -9.49
C ARG A 143 -3.70 -13.37 -8.33
N ILE A 144 -3.95 -12.48 -7.39
CA ILE A 144 -3.13 -12.33 -6.19
C ILE A 144 -3.33 -13.56 -5.27
N ALA A 145 -4.59 -14.00 -5.09
CA ALA A 145 -4.88 -15.20 -4.30
C ALA A 145 -4.18 -16.44 -4.87
N VAL A 146 -4.19 -16.62 -6.19
CA VAL A 146 -3.49 -17.71 -6.90
C VAL A 146 -1.97 -17.66 -6.65
N SER A 147 -1.38 -16.46 -6.67
CA SER A 147 0.05 -16.26 -6.38
C SER A 147 0.39 -16.58 -4.93
N LEU A 148 -0.35 -15.99 -3.97
CA LEU A 148 -0.14 -16.21 -2.54
C LEU A 148 -0.36 -17.68 -2.14
N LEU A 149 -1.33 -18.35 -2.78
CA LEU A 149 -1.56 -19.78 -2.55
C LEU A 149 -0.38 -20.63 -3.03
N ARG A 150 0.23 -20.29 -4.17
CA ARG A 150 1.45 -20.95 -4.64
C ARG A 150 2.58 -20.81 -3.63
N ASP A 151 2.85 -19.60 -3.16
CA ASP A 151 3.93 -19.34 -2.21
C ASP A 151 3.68 -20.06 -0.87
N THR A 152 2.42 -20.12 -0.44
CA THR A 152 1.97 -20.91 0.71
C THR A 152 2.27 -22.40 0.53
N LEU A 153 1.87 -22.98 -0.60
CA LEU A 153 2.05 -24.41 -0.87
C LEU A 153 3.53 -24.78 -1.04
N VAL A 154 4.34 -23.93 -1.68
CA VAL A 154 5.79 -24.14 -1.77
C VAL A 154 6.43 -24.26 -0.39
N ARG A 155 6.00 -23.44 0.58
CA ARG A 155 6.49 -23.50 1.97
C ARG A 155 5.95 -24.73 2.72
N MET A 156 4.65 -24.98 2.63
CA MET A 156 3.99 -26.10 3.35
C MET A 156 4.43 -27.47 2.84
N MET A 157 4.71 -27.58 1.55
CA MET A 157 5.12 -28.83 0.88
C MET A 157 6.63 -28.91 0.66
N ALA A 158 7.42 -28.25 1.50
CA ALA A 158 8.88 -28.29 1.42
C ALA A 158 9.38 -29.74 1.40
N GLY A 159 10.19 -30.09 0.40
CA GLY A 159 10.69 -31.46 0.18
C GLY A 159 9.83 -32.31 -0.77
N ARG A 160 8.68 -31.83 -1.23
CA ARG A 160 7.92 -32.45 -2.33
C ARG A 160 8.45 -32.01 -3.69
N SER A 161 8.15 -32.76 -4.72
CA SER A 161 8.51 -32.37 -6.08
C SER A 161 7.70 -31.16 -6.57
N ALA A 162 8.27 -30.38 -7.48
CA ALA A 162 7.57 -29.24 -8.09
C ALA A 162 6.26 -29.68 -8.77
N ALA A 163 6.21 -30.88 -9.36
CA ALA A 163 5.02 -31.41 -9.99
C ALA A 163 3.88 -31.69 -8.97
N GLU A 164 4.20 -32.19 -7.78
CA GLU A 164 3.21 -32.41 -6.71
C GLU A 164 2.67 -31.06 -6.20
N VAL A 165 3.55 -30.07 -5.97
CA VAL A 165 3.14 -28.73 -5.55
C VAL A 165 2.22 -28.11 -6.62
N ASP A 166 2.59 -28.18 -7.89
CA ASP A 166 1.81 -27.64 -9.00
C ASP A 166 0.44 -28.31 -9.17
N ALA A 167 0.36 -29.63 -8.97
CA ALA A 167 -0.91 -30.36 -9.03
C ALA A 167 -1.85 -29.94 -7.88
N THR A 168 -1.33 -29.86 -6.65
CA THR A 168 -2.09 -29.40 -5.48
C THR A 168 -2.52 -27.95 -5.64
N TRP A 169 -1.64 -27.07 -6.17
CA TRP A 169 -1.96 -25.67 -6.43
C TRP A 169 -3.12 -25.52 -7.42
N LYS A 170 -3.08 -26.26 -8.55
CA LYS A 170 -4.18 -26.26 -9.53
C LYS A 170 -5.48 -26.73 -8.86
N GLU A 171 -5.44 -27.87 -8.20
CA GLU A 171 -6.62 -28.47 -7.55
C GLU A 171 -7.26 -27.49 -6.56
N GLN A 172 -6.47 -26.87 -5.70
CA GLN A 172 -6.99 -25.93 -4.71
C GLN A 172 -7.52 -24.63 -5.32
N CYS A 173 -6.84 -24.07 -6.33
CA CYS A 173 -7.35 -22.88 -7.02
C CYS A 173 -8.73 -23.13 -7.65
N LEU A 174 -8.94 -24.29 -8.26
CA LEU A 174 -10.22 -24.65 -8.88
C LEU A 174 -11.28 -24.95 -7.82
N ALA A 175 -10.93 -25.69 -6.77
CA ALA A 175 -11.85 -26.05 -5.68
C ALA A 175 -12.34 -24.82 -4.91
N LEU A 176 -11.49 -23.81 -4.72
CA LEU A 176 -11.83 -22.53 -4.10
C LEU A 176 -12.59 -21.57 -5.03
N GLY A 177 -12.78 -21.94 -6.31
CA GLY A 177 -13.42 -21.06 -7.30
C GLY A 177 -12.63 -19.78 -7.59
N LEU A 178 -11.33 -19.76 -7.30
CA LEU A 178 -10.47 -18.60 -7.58
C LEU A 178 -10.37 -18.34 -9.09
N CYS A 179 -10.29 -19.41 -9.89
CA CYS A 179 -10.18 -19.32 -11.34
C CYS A 179 -10.69 -20.60 -12.01
N ASP A 180 -10.99 -20.51 -13.30
CA ASP A 180 -11.22 -21.68 -14.14
C ASP A 180 -9.91 -22.30 -14.64
N GLU A 181 -10.00 -23.44 -15.39
CA GLU A 181 -8.80 -24.12 -15.89
C GLU A 181 -7.99 -23.27 -16.89
N ARG A 182 -8.66 -22.45 -17.70
CA ARG A 182 -8.02 -21.59 -18.70
C ARG A 182 -7.30 -20.41 -18.01
N GLU A 183 -7.96 -19.80 -17.04
CA GLU A 183 -7.40 -18.72 -16.22
C GLU A 183 -6.20 -19.22 -15.43
N PHE A 184 -6.31 -20.42 -14.80
CA PHE A 184 -5.20 -21.05 -14.09
C PHE A 184 -4.02 -21.30 -15.01
N ALA A 185 -4.25 -21.87 -16.19
CA ALA A 185 -3.18 -22.15 -17.15
C ALA A 185 -2.43 -20.88 -17.55
N ALA A 186 -3.15 -19.79 -17.82
CA ALA A 186 -2.54 -18.50 -18.16
C ALA A 186 -1.77 -17.89 -16.98
N GLN A 187 -2.38 -17.86 -15.79
CA GLN A 187 -1.77 -17.26 -14.59
C GLN A 187 -0.55 -18.06 -14.12
N SER A 188 -0.65 -19.39 -14.09
CA SER A 188 0.45 -20.27 -13.70
C SER A 188 1.63 -20.19 -14.68
N PHE A 189 1.37 -20.03 -15.98
CA PHE A 189 2.41 -19.79 -16.96
C PHE A 189 3.17 -18.47 -16.67
N MET A 190 2.43 -17.36 -16.46
CA MET A 190 3.05 -16.06 -16.15
C MET A 190 3.93 -16.15 -14.90
N LEU A 191 3.42 -16.76 -13.82
CA LEU A 191 4.15 -16.88 -12.55
C LEU A 191 5.39 -17.79 -12.66
N ARG A 192 5.33 -18.88 -13.44
CA ARG A 192 6.46 -19.79 -13.61
C ARG A 192 7.56 -19.23 -14.53
N GLN A 193 7.15 -18.50 -15.56
CA GLN A 193 8.07 -17.95 -16.57
C GLN A 193 8.48 -16.51 -16.27
N HIS A 194 7.98 -15.92 -15.17
CA HIS A 194 8.16 -14.50 -14.82
C HIS A 194 7.81 -13.54 -15.97
N VAL A 195 6.75 -13.89 -16.75
CA VAL A 195 6.24 -13.06 -17.85
C VAL A 195 5.13 -12.17 -17.33
N ASN A 196 5.22 -10.86 -17.60
CA ASN A 196 4.28 -9.84 -17.09
C ASN A 196 4.04 -10.00 -15.57
N CYS A 197 5.14 -10.20 -14.85
CA CYS A 197 5.20 -10.47 -13.43
C CYS A 197 6.19 -9.50 -12.79
N ILE A 198 5.81 -8.91 -11.68
CA ILE A 198 6.63 -7.98 -10.91
C ILE A 198 6.55 -8.36 -9.43
N GLU A 199 7.61 -8.13 -8.69
CA GLU A 199 7.61 -8.27 -7.24
C GLU A 199 6.82 -7.12 -6.61
N SER A 200 5.98 -7.44 -5.63
CA SER A 200 5.06 -6.48 -5.01
C SER A 200 4.99 -6.67 -3.51
N THR A 201 5.03 -5.57 -2.78
CA THR A 201 4.71 -5.48 -1.35
C THR A 201 3.39 -4.73 -1.12
N SER A 202 2.50 -4.71 -2.11
CA SER A 202 1.21 -4.02 -2.03
C SER A 202 0.30 -4.60 -0.96
N ALA A 203 0.01 -3.81 0.07
CA ALA A 203 -0.98 -4.18 1.08
C ALA A 203 -2.40 -4.21 0.49
N GLY A 204 -2.76 -3.28 -0.40
CA GLY A 204 -4.06 -3.29 -1.07
C GLY A 204 -4.29 -4.57 -1.88
N ARG A 205 -3.28 -5.05 -2.60
CA ARG A 205 -3.38 -6.33 -3.32
C ARG A 205 -3.48 -7.53 -2.38
N LEU A 206 -2.83 -7.47 -1.21
CA LEU A 206 -3.02 -8.50 -0.18
C LEU A 206 -4.49 -8.57 0.27
N PHE A 207 -5.15 -7.42 0.51
CA PHE A 207 -6.58 -7.37 0.82
C PHE A 207 -7.43 -7.98 -0.30
N ASP A 208 -7.15 -7.67 -1.56
CA ASP A 208 -7.88 -8.22 -2.71
C ASP A 208 -7.72 -9.75 -2.79
N GLY A 209 -6.50 -10.25 -2.58
CA GLY A 209 -6.21 -11.68 -2.57
C GLY A 209 -6.93 -12.42 -1.44
N VAL A 210 -6.98 -11.86 -0.23
CA VAL A 210 -7.71 -12.44 0.90
C VAL A 210 -9.22 -12.37 0.66
N SER A 211 -9.74 -11.28 0.12
CA SER A 211 -11.16 -11.15 -0.23
C SER A 211 -11.59 -12.22 -1.25
N ALA A 212 -10.73 -12.50 -2.25
CA ALA A 212 -10.95 -13.55 -3.23
C ALA A 212 -10.87 -14.95 -2.59
N LEU A 213 -9.88 -15.21 -1.72
CA LEU A 213 -9.74 -16.47 -0.99
C LEU A 213 -11.01 -16.82 -0.20
N LEU A 214 -11.60 -15.83 0.46
CA LEU A 214 -12.80 -16.00 1.29
C LEU A 214 -14.12 -15.99 0.48
N GLY A 215 -14.06 -15.92 -0.86
CA GLY A 215 -15.22 -15.89 -1.73
C GLY A 215 -16.06 -14.61 -1.63
N LEU A 216 -15.51 -13.53 -1.08
CA LEU A 216 -16.22 -12.26 -0.89
C LEU A 216 -16.25 -11.43 -2.17
N ARG A 217 -15.09 -11.24 -2.79
CA ARG A 217 -14.94 -10.55 -4.09
C ARG A 217 -13.78 -11.15 -4.87
N ARG A 218 -14.07 -11.75 -6.01
CA ARG A 218 -13.09 -12.29 -6.95
C ARG A 218 -12.49 -11.19 -7.83
N GLU A 219 -13.34 -10.27 -8.26
CA GLU A 219 -13.00 -9.15 -9.13
C GLU A 219 -13.67 -7.87 -8.64
N SER A 220 -12.99 -6.75 -8.79
CA SER A 220 -13.48 -5.43 -8.40
C SER A 220 -13.93 -4.64 -9.62
N THR A 221 -15.08 -4.00 -9.52
CA THR A 221 -15.64 -3.11 -10.56
C THR A 221 -15.19 -1.65 -10.37
N PHE A 222 -14.79 -1.30 -9.16
CA PHE A 222 -14.22 -0.01 -8.78
C PHE A 222 -13.10 -0.20 -7.75
N GLU A 223 -12.30 0.82 -7.55
CA GLU A 223 -11.15 0.79 -6.66
C GLU A 223 -11.56 0.55 -5.20
N GLY A 224 -10.88 -0.40 -4.53
CA GLY A 224 -11.12 -0.73 -3.13
C GLY A 224 -12.36 -1.60 -2.86
N GLU A 225 -13.13 -2.04 -3.87
CA GLU A 225 -14.35 -2.85 -3.67
C GLU A 225 -14.07 -4.14 -2.89
N ALA A 226 -13.00 -4.86 -3.22
CA ALA A 226 -12.64 -6.10 -2.54
C ALA A 226 -12.21 -5.86 -1.08
N SER A 227 -11.44 -4.80 -0.84
CA SER A 227 -11.01 -4.38 0.51
C SER A 227 -12.20 -3.97 1.37
N MET A 228 -13.17 -3.22 0.82
CA MET A 228 -14.40 -2.85 1.52
C MET A 228 -15.28 -4.07 1.83
N ALA A 229 -15.43 -5.00 0.87
CA ALA A 229 -16.17 -6.23 1.11
C ALA A 229 -15.57 -7.04 2.27
N LEU A 230 -14.23 -7.09 2.34
CA LEU A 230 -13.50 -7.76 3.43
C LEU A 230 -13.71 -7.05 4.77
N GLN A 231 -13.64 -5.70 4.80
CA GLN A 231 -13.92 -4.92 6.00
C GLN A 231 -15.34 -5.16 6.50
N PHE A 232 -16.35 -5.02 5.63
CA PHE A 232 -17.75 -5.20 6.01
C PHE A 232 -18.07 -6.63 6.45
N ALA A 233 -17.39 -7.64 5.87
CA ALA A 233 -17.49 -9.00 6.38
C ALA A 233 -16.93 -9.07 7.82
N ALA A 234 -15.75 -8.53 8.06
CA ALA A 234 -15.12 -8.52 9.38
C ALA A 234 -15.96 -7.80 10.45
N GLU A 235 -16.60 -6.68 10.09
CA GLU A 235 -17.45 -5.90 11.01
C GLU A 235 -18.75 -6.63 11.42
N ARG A 236 -19.19 -7.62 10.65
CA ARG A 236 -20.32 -8.49 11.02
C ARG A 236 -19.94 -9.56 12.04
N TRP A 237 -18.66 -9.81 12.25
CA TRP A 237 -18.20 -10.75 13.27
C TRP A 237 -18.26 -10.13 14.65
N THR A 238 -19.01 -10.75 15.57
CA THR A 238 -19.18 -10.29 16.95
C THR A 238 -18.45 -11.16 17.98
N GLY A 239 -17.76 -12.22 17.51
CA GLY A 239 -16.99 -13.11 18.37
C GLY A 239 -15.58 -12.60 18.62
N THR A 240 -14.80 -13.40 19.33
CA THR A 240 -13.36 -13.21 19.49
C THR A 240 -12.61 -14.03 18.45
N ALA A 241 -11.43 -13.60 18.06
CA ALA A 241 -10.50 -14.39 17.27
C ALA A 241 -9.18 -14.51 18.05
N ASP A 242 -8.63 -15.72 18.08
CA ASP A 242 -7.34 -15.97 18.72
C ASP A 242 -6.22 -15.34 17.89
N SER A 243 -5.27 -14.70 18.57
CA SER A 243 -4.07 -14.19 17.90
C SER A 243 -3.28 -15.32 17.24
N LEU A 244 -2.81 -15.08 16.02
CA LEU A 244 -1.96 -16.05 15.31
C LEU A 244 -0.51 -16.04 15.80
N GLY A 245 -0.07 -14.99 16.49
CA GLY A 245 1.28 -14.88 17.05
C GLY A 245 2.39 -14.99 15.99
N LEU A 246 2.19 -14.43 14.81
CA LEU A 246 3.11 -14.54 13.68
C LEU A 246 4.36 -13.67 13.88
N PRO A 247 5.57 -14.26 14.05
CA PRO A 247 6.78 -13.49 14.26
C PRO A 247 7.27 -12.83 12.97
N LEU A 248 7.85 -11.63 13.08
CA LEU A 248 8.51 -10.97 11.96
C LEU A 248 9.67 -11.82 11.42
N HIS A 249 9.90 -11.72 10.12
CA HIS A 249 11.08 -12.30 9.47
C HIS A 249 12.14 -11.23 9.23
N GLU A 250 13.36 -11.62 8.95
CA GLU A 250 14.44 -10.73 8.55
C GLU A 250 14.82 -11.03 7.10
N ALA A 251 14.85 -10.00 6.26
CA ALA A 251 15.30 -10.09 4.89
C ALA A 251 16.84 -10.10 4.82
N ALA A 252 17.41 -10.56 3.72
CA ALA A 252 18.86 -10.64 3.54
C ALA A 252 19.59 -9.29 3.65
N ASP A 253 18.89 -8.18 3.42
CA ASP A 253 19.40 -6.81 3.53
C ASP A 253 19.18 -6.18 4.92
N GLY A 254 18.71 -6.97 5.90
CA GLY A 254 18.49 -6.54 7.29
C GLY A 254 17.14 -5.85 7.54
N ARG A 255 16.31 -5.68 6.52
CA ARG A 255 14.93 -5.18 6.70
C ARG A 255 14.06 -6.25 7.37
N PHE A 256 13.08 -5.83 8.16
CA PHE A 256 12.10 -6.77 8.67
C PHE A 256 10.94 -6.95 7.70
N LEU A 257 10.32 -8.13 7.72
CA LEU A 257 9.18 -8.49 6.88
C LEU A 257 8.03 -8.96 7.76
N LEU A 258 6.83 -8.45 7.49
CA LEU A 258 5.59 -8.96 8.05
C LEU A 258 5.24 -10.28 7.37
N PRO A 259 4.99 -11.38 8.09
CA PRO A 259 4.81 -12.73 7.55
C PRO A 259 3.43 -12.92 6.89
N THR A 260 3.13 -12.16 5.85
CA THR A 260 1.82 -12.15 5.19
C THR A 260 1.51 -13.44 4.45
N THR A 261 2.53 -14.17 3.98
CA THR A 261 2.34 -15.52 3.41
C THR A 261 1.88 -16.50 4.48
N ALA A 262 2.45 -16.42 5.70
CA ALA A 262 2.01 -17.28 6.82
C ALA A 262 0.59 -16.91 7.29
N LEU A 263 0.24 -15.61 7.27
CA LEU A 263 -1.13 -15.16 7.52
C LEU A 263 -2.10 -15.75 6.48
N PHE A 264 -1.79 -15.63 5.19
CA PHE A 264 -2.60 -16.19 4.12
C PHE A 264 -2.78 -17.71 4.27
N ALA A 265 -1.70 -18.43 4.59
CA ALA A 265 -1.72 -19.87 4.86
C ALA A 265 -2.65 -20.23 6.03
N ALA A 266 -2.60 -19.47 7.13
CA ALA A 266 -3.45 -19.69 8.29
C ALA A 266 -4.94 -19.45 8.01
N LEU A 267 -5.26 -18.44 7.20
CA LEU A 267 -6.62 -18.17 6.74
C LEU A 267 -7.12 -19.26 5.81
N HIS A 268 -6.31 -19.68 4.83
CA HIS A 268 -6.62 -20.75 3.91
C HIS A 268 -6.92 -22.07 4.64
N ALA A 269 -6.06 -22.48 5.59
CA ALA A 269 -6.26 -23.70 6.35
C ALA A 269 -7.56 -23.68 7.17
N ARG A 270 -7.96 -22.53 7.73
CA ARG A 270 -9.21 -22.38 8.46
C ARG A 270 -10.43 -22.31 7.53
N HIS A 271 -10.28 -21.71 6.36
CA HIS A 271 -11.32 -21.70 5.34
C HIS A 271 -11.64 -23.12 4.85
N GLN A 272 -10.63 -23.98 4.71
CA GLN A 272 -10.82 -25.42 4.42
C GLN A 272 -11.52 -26.20 5.55
N GLN A 273 -11.61 -25.63 6.74
CA GLN A 273 -12.35 -26.19 7.89
C GLN A 273 -13.75 -25.58 8.02
N ASP A 274 -14.28 -24.98 6.96
CA ASP A 274 -15.59 -24.35 6.91
C ASP A 274 -15.82 -23.23 7.96
N ARG A 275 -14.74 -22.54 8.39
CA ARG A 275 -14.88 -21.37 9.27
C ARG A 275 -15.53 -20.21 8.50
N ALA A 276 -16.41 -19.47 9.19
CA ALA A 276 -17.15 -18.38 8.59
C ALA A 276 -16.24 -17.32 7.97
N ALA A 277 -16.61 -16.81 6.79
CA ALA A 277 -15.85 -15.77 6.11
C ALA A 277 -15.72 -14.48 6.94
N GLU A 278 -16.75 -14.15 7.72
CA GLU A 278 -16.76 -13.02 8.65
C GLU A 278 -15.71 -13.15 9.74
N GLU A 279 -15.58 -14.34 10.32
CA GLU A 279 -14.55 -14.64 11.32
C GLU A 279 -13.14 -14.52 10.72
N LEU A 280 -12.93 -15.10 9.54
CA LEU A 280 -11.63 -15.08 8.88
C LEU A 280 -11.25 -13.68 8.39
N ALA A 281 -12.23 -12.89 7.96
CA ALA A 281 -12.03 -11.49 7.62
C ALA A 281 -11.63 -10.66 8.85
N TYR A 282 -12.26 -10.88 10.00
CA TYR A 282 -11.85 -10.22 11.25
C TYR A 282 -10.47 -10.67 11.72
N LEU A 283 -10.18 -11.98 11.68
CA LEU A 283 -8.87 -12.55 12.00
C LEU A 283 -7.76 -11.96 11.13
N PHE A 284 -8.02 -11.73 9.84
CA PHE A 284 -7.09 -11.05 8.94
C PHE A 284 -6.76 -9.63 9.43
N HIS A 285 -7.77 -8.81 9.70
CA HIS A 285 -7.57 -7.44 10.16
C HIS A 285 -6.85 -7.38 11.51
N GLN A 286 -7.25 -8.24 12.45
CA GLN A 286 -6.60 -8.34 13.75
C GLN A 286 -5.13 -8.73 13.63
N SER A 287 -4.82 -9.78 12.87
CA SER A 287 -3.45 -10.28 12.71
C SER A 287 -2.57 -9.26 11.98
N LEU A 288 -3.10 -8.59 10.95
CA LEU A 288 -2.37 -7.54 10.25
C LEU A 288 -2.07 -6.36 11.19
N ALA A 289 -3.03 -5.95 12.03
CA ALA A 289 -2.81 -4.90 13.03
C ALA A 289 -1.72 -5.31 14.06
N GLU A 290 -1.74 -6.56 14.53
CA GLU A 290 -0.71 -7.09 15.43
C GLU A 290 0.68 -7.08 14.78
N MET A 291 0.79 -7.48 13.52
CA MET A 291 2.05 -7.44 12.76
C MET A 291 2.54 -6.00 12.52
N ILE A 292 1.64 -5.05 12.25
CA ILE A 292 2.00 -3.62 12.10
C ILE A 292 2.60 -3.11 13.41
N VAL A 293 1.99 -3.41 14.55
CA VAL A 293 2.53 -3.01 15.87
C VAL A 293 3.89 -3.64 16.14
N ALA A 294 4.06 -4.94 15.87
CA ALA A 294 5.33 -5.62 15.99
C ALA A 294 6.42 -4.99 15.09
N GLY A 295 6.07 -4.59 13.86
CA GLY A 295 6.94 -3.84 12.96
C GLY A 295 7.36 -2.48 13.54
N CYS A 296 6.43 -1.73 14.13
CA CYS A 296 6.71 -0.47 14.82
C CYS A 296 7.62 -0.68 16.05
N GLU A 297 7.39 -1.73 16.84
CA GLU A 297 8.26 -2.07 17.97
C GLU A 297 9.69 -2.43 17.52
N ARG A 298 9.83 -3.16 16.40
CA ARG A 298 11.13 -3.45 15.80
C ARG A 298 11.81 -2.17 15.31
N ALA A 299 11.05 -1.28 14.65
CA ALA A 299 11.53 0.02 14.21
C ALA A 299 11.95 0.91 15.39
N ARG A 300 11.16 0.93 16.51
CA ARG A 300 11.51 1.67 17.73
C ARG A 300 12.82 1.20 18.36
N LYS A 301 13.07 -0.11 18.38
CA LYS A 301 14.35 -0.65 18.90
C LYS A 301 15.56 -0.16 18.11
N GLU A 302 15.38 0.08 16.80
CA GLU A 302 16.44 0.55 15.93
C GLU A 302 16.61 2.08 15.95
N THR A 303 15.49 2.81 15.98
CA THR A 303 15.50 4.27 15.80
C THR A 303 15.32 5.08 17.08
N GLY A 304 14.83 4.46 18.16
CA GLY A 304 14.45 5.15 19.40
C GLY A 304 13.14 5.97 19.31
N LEU A 305 12.46 5.96 18.14
CA LEU A 305 11.26 6.78 17.91
C LEU A 305 10.00 6.10 18.45
N SER A 306 9.05 6.92 18.93
CA SER A 306 7.74 6.46 19.38
C SER A 306 6.57 7.16 18.68
N THR A 307 6.84 8.11 17.78
CA THR A 307 5.82 8.71 16.93
C THR A 307 5.67 7.89 15.65
N VAL A 308 4.44 7.47 15.33
CA VAL A 308 4.10 6.64 14.17
C VAL A 308 3.12 7.38 13.28
N ALA A 309 3.49 7.66 12.03
CA ALA A 309 2.59 8.24 11.03
C ALA A 309 1.95 7.11 10.20
N LEU A 310 0.62 7.06 10.18
CA LEU A 310 -0.18 6.08 9.42
C LEU A 310 -0.79 6.76 8.20
N SER A 311 -0.45 6.29 7.00
CA SER A 311 -0.95 6.85 5.74
C SER A 311 -0.97 5.81 4.62
N GLY A 312 -1.55 6.16 3.46
CA GLY A 312 -1.83 5.27 2.34
C GLY A 312 -3.29 4.83 2.30
N GLY A 313 -3.78 4.48 1.11
CA GLY A 313 -5.20 4.19 0.86
C GLY A 313 -5.79 3.07 1.70
N VAL A 314 -4.98 2.12 2.17
CA VAL A 314 -5.41 1.03 3.06
C VAL A 314 -5.89 1.54 4.41
N PHE A 315 -5.39 2.69 4.89
CA PHE A 315 -5.87 3.31 6.15
C PHE A 315 -7.21 4.03 6.01
N GLN A 316 -7.86 4.00 4.84
CA GLN A 316 -9.30 4.27 4.72
C GLN A 316 -10.15 3.15 5.36
N ASN A 317 -9.59 1.96 5.56
CA ASN A 317 -10.22 0.86 6.29
C ASN A 317 -10.32 1.20 7.78
N LEU A 318 -11.51 1.60 8.22
CA LEU A 318 -11.75 2.08 9.59
C LEU A 318 -11.51 1.00 10.65
N LEU A 319 -11.81 -0.26 10.33
CA LEU A 319 -11.56 -1.37 11.26
C LEU A 319 -10.06 -1.54 11.50
N LEU A 320 -9.25 -1.61 10.43
CA LEU A 320 -7.80 -1.75 10.54
C LEU A 320 -7.20 -0.56 11.29
N THR A 321 -7.58 0.65 10.88
CA THR A 321 -7.07 1.91 11.47
C THR A 321 -7.33 1.97 12.96
N ARG A 322 -8.54 1.62 13.40
CA ARG A 322 -8.89 1.54 14.82
C ARG A 322 -8.07 0.50 15.55
N LEU A 323 -7.98 -0.72 15.02
CA LEU A 323 -7.22 -1.82 15.63
C LEU A 323 -5.74 -1.50 15.77
N VAL A 324 -5.14 -0.85 14.76
CA VAL A 324 -3.73 -0.43 14.80
C VAL A 324 -3.54 0.69 15.81
N LYS A 325 -4.38 1.75 15.77
CA LYS A 325 -4.29 2.89 16.68
C LYS A 325 -4.34 2.43 18.14
N GLU A 326 -5.41 1.70 18.52
CA GLU A 326 -5.61 1.24 19.90
C GLU A 326 -4.43 0.40 20.42
N ARG A 327 -3.88 -0.48 19.57
CA ARG A 327 -2.73 -1.31 19.93
C ARG A 327 -1.43 -0.54 20.03
N LEU A 328 -1.18 0.43 19.14
CA LEU A 328 0.00 1.31 19.20
C LEU A 328 -0.01 2.14 20.49
N GLU A 329 -1.16 2.75 20.83
CA GLU A 329 -1.33 3.52 22.05
C GLU A 329 -1.11 2.65 23.31
N ALA A 330 -1.62 1.41 23.31
CA ALA A 330 -1.46 0.47 24.42
C ALA A 330 -0.01 0.09 24.72
N VAL A 331 0.87 0.13 23.71
CA VAL A 331 2.33 -0.14 23.86
C VAL A 331 3.19 1.13 23.87
N GLY A 332 2.55 2.30 24.07
CA GLY A 332 3.22 3.57 24.30
C GLY A 332 3.74 4.26 23.05
N PHE A 333 3.17 4.03 21.89
CA PHE A 333 3.38 4.86 20.70
C PHE A 333 2.40 6.02 20.65
N GLN A 334 2.78 7.04 19.89
CA GLN A 334 1.94 8.18 19.53
C GLN A 334 1.59 8.10 18.03
N PRO A 335 0.42 7.53 17.66
CA PRO A 335 0.00 7.46 16.28
C PRO A 335 -0.49 8.81 15.77
N LEU A 336 0.00 9.22 14.61
CA LEU A 336 -0.48 10.35 13.81
C LEU A 336 -1.40 9.79 12.71
N LEU A 337 -2.56 10.40 12.54
CA LEU A 337 -3.57 10.04 11.56
C LEU A 337 -3.98 11.26 10.77
N HIS A 338 -4.51 11.05 9.59
CA HIS A 338 -5.19 12.07 8.82
C HIS A 338 -6.56 12.44 9.43
N SER A 339 -6.92 13.70 9.36
CA SER A 339 -8.21 14.25 9.80
C SER A 339 -8.84 15.21 8.79
N LEU A 340 -8.04 16.04 8.13
CA LEU A 340 -8.46 16.99 7.11
C LEU A 340 -8.16 16.47 5.70
N LEU A 341 -7.00 15.84 5.54
CA LEU A 341 -6.57 15.24 4.28
C LEU A 341 -7.00 13.78 4.22
N PRO A 342 -7.35 13.26 3.03
CA PRO A 342 -7.56 11.83 2.88
C PRO A 342 -6.21 11.09 2.98
N PRO A 343 -6.17 9.88 3.57
CA PRO A 343 -4.93 9.10 3.66
C PRO A 343 -4.48 8.50 2.31
N ASN A 344 -5.34 8.49 1.28
CA ASN A 344 -5.07 7.99 -0.06
C ASN A 344 -4.35 9.02 -0.94
N ASP A 345 -4.23 8.74 -2.24
CA ASP A 345 -3.55 9.57 -3.24
C ASP A 345 -4.05 11.02 -3.30
N GLY A 346 -5.27 11.30 -2.83
CA GLY A 346 -5.77 12.66 -2.71
C GLY A 346 -4.94 13.55 -1.77
N GLY A 347 -4.23 12.95 -0.81
CA GLY A 347 -3.39 13.64 0.16
C GLY A 347 -1.92 13.79 -0.26
N ILE A 348 -1.39 12.99 -1.19
CA ILE A 348 0.06 12.94 -1.49
C ILE A 348 0.64 14.27 -1.98
N CYS A 349 -0.16 15.09 -2.65
CA CYS A 349 0.29 16.39 -3.15
C CYS A 349 0.77 17.32 -2.03
N VAL A 350 0.22 17.20 -0.82
CA VAL A 350 0.68 17.97 0.35
C VAL A 350 2.06 17.49 0.80
N GLY A 351 2.29 16.17 0.85
CA GLY A 351 3.60 15.61 1.18
C GLY A 351 4.67 15.97 0.15
N GLN A 352 4.32 15.94 -1.14
CA GLN A 352 5.22 16.36 -2.23
C GLN A 352 5.58 17.84 -2.10
N ALA A 353 4.60 18.70 -1.83
CA ALA A 353 4.82 20.14 -1.64
C ALA A 353 5.65 20.42 -0.38
N ALA A 354 5.40 19.71 0.72
CA ALA A 354 6.16 19.84 1.95
C ALA A 354 7.64 19.47 1.73
N PHE A 355 7.92 18.36 1.03
CA PHE A 355 9.29 18.01 0.65
C PHE A 355 9.97 19.14 -0.15
N ALA A 356 9.31 19.64 -1.19
CA ALA A 356 9.88 20.70 -2.03
C ALA A 356 10.17 21.98 -1.23
N MET A 357 9.26 22.37 -0.34
CA MET A 357 9.43 23.52 0.54
C MET A 357 10.68 23.40 1.42
N TYR A 358 10.89 22.25 2.07
CA TYR A 358 12.08 22.00 2.88
C TYR A 358 13.35 21.95 2.04
N ALA A 359 13.31 21.30 0.88
CA ALA A 359 14.46 21.22 -0.03
C ALA A 359 14.90 22.58 -0.60
N LEU A 360 14.01 23.58 -0.68
CA LEU A 360 14.34 24.96 -1.06
C LEU A 360 15.01 25.73 0.07
N GLN A 361 14.66 25.45 1.33
CA GLN A 361 15.23 26.14 2.50
C GLN A 361 16.68 25.73 2.82
N GLU A 362 17.10 24.54 2.39
CA GLU A 362 18.47 24.04 2.61
C GLU A 362 19.47 24.50 1.53
N LYS A 363 19.01 25.27 0.51
CA LYS A 363 19.87 25.90 -0.51
C LYS A 363 20.22 27.33 -0.13
#